data_6f6fde3ce8e03986de22032eb712e2dd
#
_entry.id   6f6fde3ce8e03986de22032eb712e2dd
#
_cell.length_a   1.000
_cell.length_b   1.000
_cell.length_c   1.000
_cell.angle_alpha   90.00
_cell.angle_beta   90.00
_cell.angle_gamma   90.00
#
_symmetry.space_group_name_H-M   'P 1'
#
loop_
_entity.id
_entity.type
_entity.pdbx_description
1 polymer ?
#
loop_
_entity_poly.entity_id
_entity_poly.type
_entity_poly.pdbx_seq_one_letter_code
_entity_poly.pdbx_strand_id
1 'polypeptide(L)'
;MTPTKIGENQAEYEEANKILQYNSSDGSLKGYYCEKCHNRGNYLDIDNYGNEVLRACDCMSKRDALRNIAKSCMGDLLDKKLSTFVASEDWQKTMKEMAQKYAKSDKDHWFGLFGQSGCGKTHICAALGNWMLRKGYKVLYMQWVQEVKSLKRMATDPEYSRVFSKWSTAPVLYIDDLFKGKVTEADINIAYELINYRYNNRDKVTLISSELDLEQLSAVDGAIAGRIKERCGEYFLQIPKDQNKNWRLKT
;
A
#
# COMPACT_ATOMS: atom_id res chain seq x y z
N MET A 1 17.63 9.38 61.22
CA MET A 1 17.22 8.82 59.93
C MET A 1 16.50 7.51 60.22
N THR A 2 15.21 7.45 59.94
CA THR A 2 14.38 6.28 60.24
C THR A 2 14.68 5.15 59.25
N PRO A 3 14.64 3.87 59.64
CA PRO A 3 14.96 2.71 58.77
C PRO A 3 14.15 2.62 57.48
N THR A 4 13.00 3.26 57.40
CA THR A 4 12.09 3.29 56.27
C THR A 4 12.67 3.97 55.00
N LYS A 5 13.46 5.05 55.17
CA LYS A 5 14.02 5.79 54.00
C LYS A 5 15.19 5.08 53.32
N ILE A 6 15.89 4.18 53.99
CA ILE A 6 17.00 3.40 53.39
C ILE A 6 16.44 2.26 52.53
N GLY A 7 15.32 1.66 52.93
CA GLY A 7 14.67 0.58 52.19
C GLY A 7 13.98 1.07 50.91
N GLU A 8 13.35 2.24 50.94
CA GLU A 8 12.73 2.86 49.73
C GLU A 8 13.77 3.19 48.68
N ASN A 9 14.91 3.77 49.06
CA ASN A 9 16.00 4.06 48.12
C ASN A 9 16.64 2.81 47.49
N GLN A 10 16.66 1.69 48.18
CA GLN A 10 17.25 0.46 47.69
C GLN A 10 16.32 -0.24 46.71
N ALA A 11 15.00 -0.23 46.95
CA ALA A 11 14.00 -0.76 46.03
C ALA A 11 13.96 0.03 44.71
N GLU A 12 13.97 1.35 44.79
CA GLU A 12 14.04 2.23 43.60
C GLU A 12 15.33 1.99 42.77
N TYR A 13 16.47 1.77 43.49
CA TYR A 13 17.74 1.47 42.83
C TYR A 13 17.73 0.10 42.14
N GLU A 14 17.15 -0.93 42.75
CA GLU A 14 17.00 -2.28 42.18
C GLU A 14 16.07 -2.26 40.94
N GLU A 15 14.96 -1.53 41.00
CA GLU A 15 14.03 -1.35 39.91
C GLU A 15 14.67 -0.61 38.71
N ALA A 16 15.38 0.48 38.97
CA ALA A 16 16.13 1.21 37.96
C ALA A 16 17.20 0.34 37.29
N ASN A 17 17.92 -0.48 38.04
CA ASN A 17 18.92 -1.42 37.50
C ASN A 17 18.28 -2.51 36.64
N LYS A 18 17.13 -3.05 37.05
CA LYS A 18 16.36 -4.03 36.26
C LYS A 18 15.93 -3.46 34.91
N ILE A 19 15.39 -2.24 34.92
CA ILE A 19 14.99 -1.53 33.69
C ILE A 19 16.20 -1.30 32.79
N LEU A 20 17.32 -0.81 33.36
CA LEU A 20 18.54 -0.58 32.60
C LEU A 20 19.08 -1.89 32.00
N GLN A 21 19.14 -2.96 32.76
CA GLN A 21 19.58 -4.28 32.29
C GLN A 21 18.66 -4.82 31.17
N TYR A 22 17.34 -4.68 31.35
CA TYR A 22 16.41 -5.08 30.30
C TYR A 22 16.63 -4.26 29.05
N ASN A 23 16.68 -2.94 29.15
CA ASN A 23 16.77 -2.04 28.00
C ASN A 23 18.11 -2.11 27.27
N SER A 24 19.22 -2.43 27.97
CA SER A 24 20.54 -2.55 27.35
C SER A 24 20.80 -3.92 26.70
N SER A 25 20.00 -4.94 26.99
CA SER A 25 20.22 -6.27 26.43
C SER A 25 19.68 -6.40 24.99
N ASP A 26 20.45 -7.10 24.14
CA ASP A 26 20.10 -7.28 22.74
C ASP A 26 18.89 -8.20 22.53
N GLY A 27 18.04 -7.83 21.61
CA GLY A 27 16.94 -8.63 21.11
C GLY A 27 17.27 -9.37 19.81
N SER A 28 16.32 -10.16 19.33
CA SER A 28 16.50 -11.06 18.18
C SER A 28 15.95 -10.50 16.85
N LEU A 29 15.39 -9.28 16.84
CA LEU A 29 14.80 -8.72 15.63
C LEU A 29 15.88 -8.40 14.59
N LYS A 30 15.68 -8.91 13.36
CA LYS A 30 16.59 -8.72 12.22
C LYS A 30 16.27 -7.43 11.44
N GLY A 31 17.19 -7.01 10.59
CA GLY A 31 17.09 -5.82 9.75
C GLY A 31 18.11 -4.77 10.20
N TYR A 32 17.68 -3.53 10.43
CA TYR A 32 18.56 -2.50 10.95
C TYR A 32 18.65 -2.57 12.49
N TYR A 33 19.75 -2.10 13.06
CA TYR A 33 19.91 -1.99 14.50
C TYR A 33 19.10 -0.81 15.05
N CYS A 34 18.41 -1.01 16.17
CA CYS A 34 17.67 0.03 16.87
C CYS A 34 18.31 0.30 18.24
N GLU A 35 18.96 1.43 18.39
CA GLU A 35 19.63 1.82 19.64
C GLU A 35 18.67 1.96 20.83
N LYS A 36 17.39 2.36 20.59
CA LYS A 36 16.40 2.56 21.65
C LYS A 36 15.99 1.25 22.36
N CYS A 37 15.85 0.14 21.61
CA CYS A 37 15.37 -1.13 22.16
C CYS A 37 16.33 -2.30 21.91
N HIS A 38 17.52 -2.04 21.42
CA HIS A 38 18.53 -3.05 21.12
C HIS A 38 17.96 -4.25 20.34
N ASN A 39 17.10 -3.99 19.34
CA ASN A 39 16.41 -5.01 18.53
C ASN A 39 15.42 -5.91 19.29
N ARG A 40 14.92 -5.51 20.44
CA ARG A 40 13.83 -6.23 21.16
C ARG A 40 12.44 -5.93 20.58
N GLY A 41 12.23 -4.71 20.06
CA GLY A 41 10.92 -4.23 19.61
C GLY A 41 10.08 -3.61 20.73
N ASN A 42 10.53 -3.70 21.97
CA ASN A 42 9.94 -3.10 23.14
C ASN A 42 11.03 -2.66 24.13
N TYR A 43 10.64 -1.86 25.11
CA TYR A 43 11.49 -1.42 26.21
C TYR A 43 10.65 -1.24 27.47
N LEU A 44 11.27 -1.42 28.64
CA LEU A 44 10.66 -1.12 29.92
C LEU A 44 10.72 0.38 30.19
N ASP A 45 9.64 0.92 30.74
CA ASP A 45 9.48 2.32 31.13
C ASP A 45 8.70 2.37 32.45
N ILE A 46 8.68 3.52 33.10
CA ILE A 46 7.85 3.76 34.27
C ILE A 46 6.69 4.68 33.84
N ASP A 47 5.47 4.32 34.21
CA ASP A 47 4.30 5.14 33.98
C ASP A 47 4.19 6.32 34.97
N ASN A 48 3.19 7.18 34.76
CA ASN A 48 2.97 8.35 35.62
C ASN A 48 2.55 8.00 37.06
N TYR A 49 2.29 6.72 37.35
CA TYR A 49 1.92 6.19 38.64
C TYR A 49 3.06 5.42 39.34
N GLY A 50 4.24 5.34 38.69
CA GLY A 50 5.41 4.63 39.22
C GLY A 50 5.42 3.13 38.90
N ASN A 51 4.55 2.61 38.00
CA ASN A 51 4.55 1.19 37.67
C ASN A 51 5.46 0.89 36.48
N GLU A 52 6.13 -0.28 36.51
CA GLU A 52 6.82 -0.80 35.32
C GLU A 52 5.84 -1.11 34.20
N VAL A 53 6.08 -0.55 33.04
CA VAL A 53 5.26 -0.79 31.81
C VAL A 53 6.15 -1.17 30.65
N LEU A 54 5.75 -2.22 29.92
CA LEU A 54 6.41 -2.62 28.68
C LEU A 54 5.83 -1.83 27.50
N ARG A 55 6.64 -0.94 26.93
CA ARG A 55 6.23 -0.13 25.78
C ARG A 55 6.75 -0.69 24.47
N ALA A 56 5.90 -0.69 23.42
CA ALA A 56 6.35 -0.99 22.08
C ALA A 56 7.32 0.08 21.57
N CYS A 57 8.41 -0.34 20.93
CA CYS A 57 9.37 0.58 20.36
C CYS A 57 8.88 1.10 19.00
N ASP A 58 9.09 2.39 18.72
CA ASP A 58 8.75 3.03 17.44
C ASP A 58 9.42 2.36 16.23
N CYS A 59 10.52 1.62 16.49
CA CYS A 59 11.18 0.84 15.44
C CYS A 59 10.29 -0.26 14.85
N MET A 60 9.26 -0.72 15.57
CA MET A 60 8.34 -1.74 15.06
C MET A 60 7.58 -1.26 13.83
N SER A 61 7.07 -0.02 13.86
CA SER A 61 6.42 0.60 12.70
C SER A 61 7.35 0.70 11.48
N LYS A 62 8.62 1.06 11.71
CA LYS A 62 9.63 1.11 10.64
C LYS A 62 9.95 -0.27 10.08
N ARG A 63 10.06 -1.29 10.95
CA ARG A 63 10.30 -2.69 10.54
C ARG A 63 9.11 -3.25 9.76
N ASP A 64 7.90 -2.93 10.17
CA ASP A 64 6.68 -3.31 9.44
C ASP A 64 6.63 -2.64 8.06
N ALA A 65 6.97 -1.36 7.97
CA ALA A 65 7.07 -0.67 6.68
C ALA A 65 8.09 -1.33 5.75
N LEU A 66 9.29 -1.67 6.23
CA LEU A 66 10.32 -2.37 5.45
C LEU A 66 9.85 -3.76 4.99
N ARG A 67 9.19 -4.52 5.87
CA ARG A 67 8.60 -5.82 5.50
C ARG A 67 7.50 -5.68 4.45
N ASN A 68 6.66 -4.66 4.57
CA ASN A 68 5.59 -4.38 3.62
C ASN A 68 6.16 -3.97 2.25
N ILE A 69 7.23 -3.16 2.24
CA ILE A 69 7.96 -2.79 1.01
C ILE A 69 8.51 -4.05 0.32
N ALA A 70 9.20 -4.93 1.05
CA ALA A 70 9.76 -6.17 0.49
C ALA A 70 8.68 -7.11 -0.08
N LYS A 71 7.47 -7.10 0.49
CA LYS A 71 6.34 -7.94 0.06
C LYS A 71 5.45 -7.28 -1.00
N SER A 72 5.64 -6.01 -1.31
CA SER A 72 4.74 -5.23 -2.17
C SER A 72 4.75 -5.65 -3.64
N CYS A 73 5.78 -6.33 -4.09
CA CYS A 73 6.04 -6.68 -5.50
C CYS A 73 6.26 -5.44 -6.41
N MET A 74 6.51 -4.25 -5.85
CA MET A 74 6.61 -3.01 -6.64
C MET A 74 7.96 -2.84 -7.36
N GLY A 75 9.03 -3.54 -6.96
CA GLY A 75 10.33 -3.48 -7.64
C GLY A 75 10.79 -2.05 -7.94
N ASP A 76 11.15 -1.77 -9.20
CA ASP A 76 11.62 -0.46 -9.67
C ASP A 76 10.58 0.68 -9.52
N LEU A 77 9.30 0.35 -9.29
CA LEU A 77 8.28 1.35 -9.02
C LEU A 77 8.42 2.01 -7.64
N LEU A 78 9.23 1.44 -6.73
CA LEU A 78 9.50 2.02 -5.41
C LEU A 78 10.18 3.40 -5.46
N ASP A 79 10.82 3.76 -6.58
CA ASP A 79 11.44 5.07 -6.77
C ASP A 79 10.44 6.16 -7.20
N LYS A 80 9.23 5.78 -7.62
CA LYS A 80 8.21 6.74 -8.05
C LYS A 80 7.68 7.54 -6.87
N LYS A 81 7.69 8.89 -7.01
CA LYS A 81 7.19 9.84 -6.01
C LYS A 81 6.31 10.89 -6.68
N LEU A 82 5.32 11.42 -5.97
CA LEU A 82 4.54 12.55 -6.49
C LEU A 82 5.39 13.80 -6.73
N SER A 83 6.47 13.99 -5.96
CA SER A 83 7.41 15.10 -6.13
C SER A 83 8.24 15.01 -7.42
N THR A 84 8.53 13.80 -7.90
CA THR A 84 9.30 13.59 -9.13
C THR A 84 8.43 13.52 -10.39
N PHE A 85 7.10 13.57 -10.23
CA PHE A 85 6.19 13.62 -11.37
C PHE A 85 6.20 15.02 -11.99
N VAL A 86 6.65 15.12 -13.24
CA VAL A 86 6.64 16.36 -14.03
C VAL A 86 5.20 16.70 -14.42
N ALA A 87 4.73 17.87 -14.02
CA ALA A 87 3.37 18.35 -14.25
C ALA A 87 3.42 19.72 -14.95
N SER A 88 3.84 19.75 -16.20
CA SER A 88 3.91 20.95 -17.04
C SER A 88 2.56 21.31 -17.66
N GLU A 89 1.78 20.29 -18.03
CA GLU A 89 0.48 20.43 -18.68
C GLU A 89 -0.66 20.39 -17.65
N ASP A 90 -1.80 21.01 -17.94
CA ASP A 90 -2.91 21.10 -16.98
C ASP A 90 -3.50 19.73 -16.61
N TRP A 91 -3.59 18.81 -17.57
CA TRP A 91 -4.03 17.44 -17.27
C TRP A 91 -3.06 16.69 -16.32
N GLN A 92 -1.76 16.97 -16.40
CA GLN A 92 -0.77 16.41 -15.47
C GLN A 92 -0.90 17.04 -14.07
N LYS A 93 -1.16 18.35 -14.01
CA LYS A 93 -1.45 19.04 -12.74
C LYS A 93 -2.69 18.45 -12.08
N THR A 94 -3.78 18.28 -12.84
CA THR A 94 -5.03 17.65 -12.37
C THR A 94 -4.77 16.25 -11.81
N MET A 95 -4.00 15.41 -12.52
CA MET A 95 -3.63 14.07 -12.03
C MET A 95 -2.88 14.14 -10.69
N LYS A 96 -1.90 15.04 -10.61
CA LYS A 96 -1.06 15.21 -9.41
C LYS A 96 -1.86 15.73 -8.22
N GLU A 97 -2.69 16.74 -8.44
CA GLU A 97 -3.57 17.35 -7.43
C GLU A 97 -4.59 16.33 -6.89
N MET A 98 -5.24 15.57 -7.78
CA MET A 98 -6.14 14.49 -7.37
C MET A 98 -5.42 13.44 -6.52
N ALA A 99 -4.20 13.04 -6.90
CA ALA A 99 -3.41 12.09 -6.12
C ALA A 99 -3.00 12.67 -4.76
N GLN A 100 -2.66 13.97 -4.69
CA GLN A 100 -2.35 14.66 -3.43
C GLN A 100 -3.58 14.78 -2.52
N LYS A 101 -4.76 15.07 -3.10
CA LYS A 101 -6.04 15.08 -2.38
C LYS A 101 -6.34 13.69 -1.83
N TYR A 102 -6.22 12.66 -2.66
CA TYR A 102 -6.40 11.27 -2.25
C TYR A 102 -5.45 10.85 -1.12
N ALA A 103 -4.18 11.24 -1.19
CA ALA A 103 -3.22 10.94 -0.13
C ALA A 103 -3.65 11.50 1.25
N LYS A 104 -4.40 12.57 1.29
CA LYS A 104 -4.91 13.23 2.52
C LYS A 104 -6.30 12.73 2.96
N SER A 105 -7.02 11.97 2.12
CA SER A 105 -8.37 11.45 2.44
C SER A 105 -8.31 10.24 3.39
N ASP A 106 -9.48 9.82 3.88
CA ASP A 106 -9.66 8.67 4.78
C ASP A 106 -9.56 7.30 4.08
N LYS A 107 -9.35 7.28 2.76
CA LYS A 107 -9.26 6.07 1.91
C LYS A 107 -10.55 5.26 1.81
N ASP A 108 -11.71 5.90 1.97
CA ASP A 108 -13.02 5.26 1.79
C ASP A 108 -13.32 4.94 0.33
N HIS A 109 -12.60 5.59 -0.58
CA HIS A 109 -12.72 5.43 -2.02
C HIS A 109 -11.53 4.68 -2.60
N TRP A 110 -11.73 4.13 -3.80
CA TRP A 110 -10.63 3.68 -4.65
C TRP A 110 -10.03 4.86 -5.40
N PHE A 111 -8.91 4.62 -6.06
CA PHE A 111 -8.27 5.62 -6.90
C PHE A 111 -8.06 5.06 -8.30
N GLY A 112 -8.54 5.74 -9.34
CA GLY A 112 -8.49 5.24 -10.71
C GLY A 112 -8.02 6.26 -11.73
N LEU A 113 -7.01 5.89 -12.54
CA LEU A 113 -6.52 6.65 -13.67
C LEU A 113 -6.71 5.88 -14.97
N PHE A 114 -7.46 6.46 -15.89
CA PHE A 114 -7.88 5.85 -17.14
C PHE A 114 -7.44 6.70 -18.33
N GLY A 115 -7.19 6.08 -19.49
CA GLY A 115 -6.82 6.77 -20.72
C GLY A 115 -5.50 6.30 -21.31
N GLN A 116 -5.03 6.97 -22.36
CA GLN A 116 -3.97 6.50 -23.24
C GLN A 116 -2.64 6.16 -22.55
N SER A 117 -1.84 5.33 -23.25
CA SER A 117 -0.48 5.00 -22.86
C SER A 117 0.43 6.24 -22.82
N GLY A 118 1.43 6.21 -21.91
CA GLY A 118 2.45 7.26 -21.83
C GLY A 118 2.01 8.53 -21.10
N CYS A 119 0.77 8.64 -20.60
CA CYS A 119 0.30 9.83 -19.86
C CYS A 119 0.66 9.85 -18.36
N GLY A 120 1.42 8.88 -17.86
CA GLY A 120 1.94 8.91 -16.49
C GLY A 120 1.10 8.22 -15.42
N LYS A 121 0.05 7.46 -15.77
CA LYS A 121 -0.83 6.73 -14.84
C LYS A 121 -0.06 5.84 -13.87
N THR A 122 0.81 4.98 -14.40
CA THR A 122 1.65 4.07 -13.59
C THR A 122 2.53 4.86 -12.63
N HIS A 123 3.10 6.01 -13.03
CA HIS A 123 3.90 6.84 -12.13
C HIS A 123 3.09 7.34 -10.94
N ILE A 124 1.92 7.90 -11.17
CA ILE A 124 1.06 8.47 -10.12
C ILE A 124 0.53 7.36 -9.20
N CYS A 125 0.01 6.25 -9.74
CA CYS A 125 -0.49 5.15 -8.93
C CYS A 125 0.64 4.50 -8.10
N ALA A 126 1.81 4.30 -8.70
CA ALA A 126 2.99 3.79 -7.98
C ALA A 126 3.46 4.76 -6.89
N ALA A 127 3.46 6.06 -7.16
CA ALA A 127 3.82 7.06 -6.17
C ALA A 127 2.85 7.08 -4.97
N LEU A 128 1.54 6.89 -5.20
CA LEU A 128 0.54 6.70 -4.14
C LEU A 128 0.79 5.40 -3.36
N GLY A 129 1.01 4.29 -4.04
CA GLY A 129 1.35 3.01 -3.41
C GLY A 129 2.58 3.12 -2.51
N ASN A 130 3.63 3.78 -2.98
CA ASN A 130 4.85 4.05 -2.21
C ASN A 130 4.60 4.94 -0.99
N TRP A 131 3.78 5.97 -1.16
CA TRP A 131 3.40 6.82 -0.05
C TRP A 131 2.63 6.01 1.02
N MET A 132 1.70 5.14 0.61
CA MET A 132 0.95 4.27 1.50
C MET A 132 1.86 3.26 2.22
N LEU A 133 2.80 2.62 1.51
CA LEU A 133 3.81 1.73 2.12
C LEU A 133 4.61 2.44 3.23
N ARG A 134 5.04 3.69 2.98
CA ARG A 134 5.78 4.50 3.96
C ARG A 134 4.93 4.91 5.17
N LYS A 135 3.61 4.96 5.02
CA LYS A 135 2.63 5.17 6.09
C LYS A 135 2.26 3.88 6.83
N GLY A 136 2.87 2.73 6.47
CA GLY A 136 2.65 1.44 7.12
C GLY A 136 1.52 0.60 6.51
N TYR A 137 0.86 1.06 5.45
CA TYR A 137 -0.14 0.25 4.74
C TYR A 137 0.51 -0.97 4.08
N LYS A 138 -0.22 -2.06 4.04
CA LYS A 138 0.18 -3.26 3.28
C LYS A 138 -0.31 -3.11 1.84
N VAL A 139 0.57 -2.67 0.94
CA VAL A 139 0.27 -2.52 -0.49
C VAL A 139 0.80 -3.72 -1.25
N LEU A 140 -0.01 -4.26 -2.15
CA LEU A 140 0.38 -5.31 -3.09
C LEU A 140 0.19 -4.79 -4.52
N TYR A 141 1.25 -4.89 -5.33
CA TYR A 141 1.25 -4.50 -6.74
C TYR A 141 0.94 -5.70 -7.61
N MET A 142 -0.03 -5.54 -8.49
CA MET A 142 -0.48 -6.52 -9.47
C MET A 142 -0.27 -5.97 -10.88
N GLN A 143 0.73 -6.48 -11.57
CA GLN A 143 0.86 -6.23 -13.01
C GLN A 143 -0.14 -7.11 -13.75
N TRP A 144 -1.29 -6.51 -14.13
CA TRP A 144 -2.45 -7.23 -14.63
C TRP A 144 -2.13 -8.29 -15.67
N VAL A 145 -1.42 -7.91 -16.74
CA VAL A 145 -1.13 -8.82 -17.87
C VAL A 145 -0.38 -10.07 -17.44
N GLN A 146 0.59 -9.94 -16.55
CA GLN A 146 1.42 -11.07 -16.10
C GLN A 146 0.66 -11.96 -15.12
N GLU A 147 0.01 -11.35 -14.13
CA GLU A 147 -0.66 -12.07 -13.05
C GLU A 147 -1.89 -12.82 -13.54
N VAL A 148 -2.69 -12.21 -14.42
CA VAL A 148 -3.85 -12.87 -15.02
C VAL A 148 -3.44 -14.03 -15.93
N LYS A 149 -2.34 -13.87 -16.66
CA LYS A 149 -1.79 -15.00 -17.43
C LYS A 149 -1.38 -16.17 -16.53
N SER A 150 -0.83 -15.89 -15.35
CA SER A 150 -0.50 -16.89 -14.35
C SER A 150 -1.76 -17.54 -13.79
N LEU A 151 -2.76 -16.76 -13.38
CA LEU A 151 -4.04 -17.27 -12.86
C LEU A 151 -4.77 -18.15 -13.88
N LYS A 152 -4.80 -17.75 -15.16
CA LYS A 152 -5.40 -18.58 -16.23
C LYS A 152 -4.73 -19.94 -16.38
N ARG A 153 -3.41 -20.02 -16.23
CA ARG A 153 -2.68 -21.30 -16.29
C ARG A 153 -3.00 -22.20 -15.10
N MET A 154 -3.41 -21.62 -13.99
CA MET A 154 -3.73 -22.32 -12.75
C MET A 154 -5.23 -22.58 -12.58
N ALA A 155 -6.07 -22.32 -13.59
CA ALA A 155 -7.53 -22.36 -13.44
C ALA A 155 -8.09 -23.68 -12.88
N THR A 156 -7.40 -24.79 -13.12
CA THR A 156 -7.76 -26.14 -12.61
C THR A 156 -6.83 -26.60 -11.47
N ASP A 157 -5.88 -25.76 -11.03
CA ASP A 157 -4.93 -26.11 -9.98
C ASP A 157 -5.55 -25.89 -8.59
N PRO A 158 -5.40 -26.82 -7.64
CA PRO A 158 -5.84 -26.63 -6.25
C PRO A 158 -5.27 -25.37 -5.58
N GLU A 159 -4.11 -24.89 -6.03
CA GLU A 159 -3.48 -23.66 -5.52
C GLU A 159 -4.11 -22.36 -6.04
N TYR A 160 -4.99 -22.42 -7.05
CA TYR A 160 -5.64 -21.24 -7.62
C TYR A 160 -6.27 -20.34 -6.55
N SER A 161 -7.08 -20.93 -5.68
CA SER A 161 -7.78 -20.19 -4.63
C SER A 161 -6.82 -19.48 -3.68
N ARG A 162 -5.67 -20.10 -3.36
CA ARG A 162 -4.64 -19.49 -2.51
C ARG A 162 -3.97 -18.31 -3.19
N VAL A 163 -3.61 -18.48 -4.48
CA VAL A 163 -2.97 -17.41 -5.27
C VAL A 163 -3.94 -16.26 -5.52
N PHE A 164 -5.20 -16.56 -5.86
CA PHE A 164 -6.24 -15.55 -6.05
C PHE A 164 -6.54 -14.78 -4.76
N SER A 165 -6.63 -15.48 -3.62
CA SER A 165 -6.84 -14.86 -2.30
C SER A 165 -5.76 -13.84 -1.94
N LYS A 166 -4.51 -14.04 -2.37
CA LYS A 166 -3.43 -13.06 -2.20
C LYS A 166 -3.82 -11.68 -2.75
N TRP A 167 -4.47 -11.67 -3.91
CA TRP A 167 -4.88 -10.44 -4.60
C TRP A 167 -6.20 -9.88 -4.05
N SER A 168 -7.20 -10.73 -3.87
CA SER A 168 -8.54 -10.32 -3.46
C SER A 168 -8.55 -9.76 -2.03
N THR A 169 -7.78 -10.34 -1.10
CA THR A 169 -7.76 -9.97 0.31
C THR A 169 -6.73 -8.91 0.68
N ALA A 170 -5.85 -8.51 -0.24
CA ALA A 170 -4.84 -7.47 0.02
C ALA A 170 -5.50 -6.19 0.58
N PRO A 171 -5.03 -5.62 1.71
CA PRO A 171 -5.58 -4.38 2.24
C PRO A 171 -5.58 -3.25 1.23
N VAL A 172 -4.45 -3.04 0.56
CA VAL A 172 -4.33 -2.14 -0.59
C VAL A 172 -3.82 -2.94 -1.79
N LEU A 173 -4.57 -2.92 -2.88
CA LEU A 173 -4.18 -3.53 -4.15
C LEU A 173 -3.96 -2.45 -5.20
N TYR A 174 -2.79 -2.44 -5.84
CA TYR A 174 -2.58 -1.64 -7.04
C TYR A 174 -2.62 -2.54 -8.27
N ILE A 175 -3.66 -2.40 -9.08
CA ILE A 175 -3.82 -3.08 -10.38
C ILE A 175 -3.30 -2.15 -11.47
N ASP A 176 -2.19 -2.53 -12.09
CA ASP A 176 -1.59 -1.75 -13.17
C ASP A 176 -1.93 -2.33 -14.53
N ASP A 177 -2.31 -1.45 -15.45
CA ASP A 177 -2.67 -1.78 -16.84
C ASP A 177 -3.85 -2.78 -16.95
N LEU A 178 -4.91 -2.56 -16.14
CA LEU A 178 -6.14 -3.38 -16.18
C LEU A 178 -6.68 -3.49 -17.61
N PHE A 179 -6.90 -4.74 -18.05
CA PHE A 179 -7.37 -5.10 -19.40
C PHE A 179 -6.47 -4.64 -20.57
N LYS A 180 -5.18 -4.47 -20.33
CA LYS A 180 -4.24 -4.15 -21.42
C LYS A 180 -4.07 -5.31 -22.38
N GLY A 181 -4.15 -5.02 -23.67
CA GLY A 181 -4.00 -5.97 -24.77
C GLY A 181 -5.32 -6.61 -25.18
N LYS A 182 -5.26 -7.86 -25.70
CA LYS A 182 -6.45 -8.60 -26.12
C LYS A 182 -7.16 -9.17 -24.89
N VAL A 183 -8.36 -8.71 -24.62
CA VAL A 183 -9.20 -9.18 -23.54
C VAL A 183 -9.94 -10.46 -23.95
N THR A 184 -9.91 -11.49 -23.11
CA THR A 184 -10.63 -12.75 -23.28
C THR A 184 -11.70 -12.89 -22.19
N GLU A 185 -12.68 -13.78 -22.39
CA GLU A 185 -13.71 -14.08 -21.40
C GLU A 185 -13.12 -14.49 -20.04
N ALA A 186 -12.03 -15.28 -20.05
CA ALA A 186 -11.33 -15.65 -18.83
C ALA A 186 -10.72 -14.43 -18.09
N ASP A 187 -10.25 -13.41 -18.83
CA ASP A 187 -9.76 -12.16 -18.20
C ASP A 187 -10.92 -11.42 -17.53
N ILE A 188 -12.09 -11.38 -18.19
CA ILE A 188 -13.29 -10.74 -17.65
C ILE A 188 -13.75 -11.45 -16.37
N ASN A 189 -13.82 -12.79 -16.39
CA ASN A 189 -14.25 -13.58 -15.24
C ASN A 189 -13.32 -13.37 -14.02
N ILE A 190 -12.00 -13.40 -14.23
CA ILE A 190 -11.02 -13.13 -13.15
C ILE A 190 -11.16 -11.69 -12.64
N ALA A 191 -11.32 -10.71 -13.53
CA ALA A 191 -11.51 -9.31 -13.14
C ALA A 191 -12.81 -9.12 -12.36
N TYR A 192 -13.91 -9.73 -12.83
CA TYR A 192 -15.20 -9.65 -12.16
C TYR A 192 -15.13 -10.22 -10.75
N GLU A 193 -14.57 -11.40 -10.58
CA GLU A 193 -14.40 -12.03 -9.27
C GLU A 193 -13.57 -11.14 -8.34
N LEU A 194 -12.43 -10.62 -8.80
CA LEU A 194 -11.53 -9.77 -8.03
C LEU A 194 -12.19 -8.44 -7.64
N ILE A 195 -12.78 -7.73 -8.59
CA ILE A 195 -13.41 -6.43 -8.38
C ILE A 195 -14.66 -6.59 -7.52
N ASN A 196 -15.49 -7.61 -7.75
CA ASN A 196 -16.69 -7.88 -6.96
C ASN A 196 -16.36 -8.21 -5.51
N TYR A 197 -15.35 -9.06 -5.26
CA TYR A 197 -14.88 -9.34 -3.90
C TYR A 197 -14.49 -8.04 -3.18
N ARG A 198 -13.66 -7.21 -3.82
CA ARG A 198 -13.14 -5.98 -3.23
C ARG A 198 -14.19 -4.88 -3.10
N TYR A 199 -15.17 -4.85 -4.01
CA TYR A 199 -16.32 -3.94 -3.95
C TYR A 199 -17.19 -4.22 -2.71
N ASN A 200 -17.45 -5.49 -2.42
CA ASN A 200 -18.26 -5.93 -1.26
C ASN A 200 -17.50 -5.80 0.07
N ASN A 201 -16.18 -5.73 0.05
CA ASN A 201 -15.34 -5.54 1.23
C ASN A 201 -14.84 -4.08 1.29
N ARG A 202 -15.61 -3.22 1.96
CA ARG A 202 -15.41 -1.75 1.97
C ARG A 202 -14.07 -1.31 2.56
N ASP A 203 -13.46 -2.11 3.43
CA ASP A 203 -12.14 -1.91 4.02
C ASP A 203 -10.98 -2.11 3.02
N LYS A 204 -11.26 -2.63 1.82
CA LYS A 204 -10.25 -2.88 0.78
C LYS A 204 -10.09 -1.68 -0.15
N VAL A 205 -8.88 -1.13 -0.17
CA VAL A 205 -8.49 -0.02 -1.04
C VAL A 205 -7.92 -0.57 -2.35
N THR A 206 -8.35 0.00 -3.48
CA THR A 206 -7.81 -0.38 -4.79
C THR A 206 -7.31 0.86 -5.54
N LEU A 207 -6.07 0.81 -6.00
CA LEU A 207 -5.52 1.75 -6.97
C LEU A 207 -5.57 1.08 -8.33
N ILE A 208 -6.05 1.77 -9.37
CA ILE A 208 -6.22 1.18 -10.70
C ILE A 208 -5.64 2.10 -11.76
N SER A 209 -4.85 1.54 -12.67
CA SER A 209 -4.52 2.18 -13.94
C SER A 209 -5.05 1.34 -15.11
N SER A 210 -5.57 1.98 -16.15
CA SER A 210 -6.00 1.31 -17.38
C SER A 210 -5.79 2.21 -18.61
N GLU A 211 -5.53 1.60 -19.77
CA GLU A 211 -5.51 2.31 -21.05
C GLU A 211 -6.92 2.49 -21.65
N LEU A 212 -7.91 1.79 -21.11
CA LEU A 212 -9.31 1.93 -21.48
C LEU A 212 -9.90 3.20 -20.84
N ASP A 213 -10.78 3.86 -21.56
CA ASP A 213 -11.69 4.84 -20.99
C ASP A 213 -12.94 4.16 -20.41
N LEU A 214 -13.85 4.93 -19.80
CA LEU A 214 -15.03 4.38 -19.15
C LEU A 214 -15.97 3.67 -20.13
N GLU A 215 -16.12 4.20 -21.34
CA GLU A 215 -16.96 3.61 -22.40
C GLU A 215 -16.39 2.27 -22.85
N GLN A 216 -15.08 2.23 -23.13
CA GLN A 216 -14.38 1.01 -23.49
C GLN A 216 -14.41 -0.03 -22.36
N LEU A 217 -14.23 0.41 -21.09
CA LEU A 217 -14.32 -0.47 -19.94
C LEU A 217 -15.74 -1.04 -19.78
N SER A 218 -16.78 -0.21 -20.02
CA SER A 218 -18.17 -0.63 -19.98
C SER A 218 -18.51 -1.61 -21.12
N ALA A 219 -17.88 -1.44 -22.28
CA ALA A 219 -18.02 -2.37 -23.41
C ALA A 219 -17.35 -3.74 -23.13
N VAL A 220 -16.31 -3.79 -22.29
CA VAL A 220 -15.73 -5.06 -21.81
C VAL A 220 -16.68 -5.72 -20.81
N ASP A 221 -17.08 -5.00 -19.76
CA ASP A 221 -18.06 -5.44 -18.77
C ASP A 221 -18.64 -4.25 -18.00
N GLY A 222 -19.95 -4.02 -18.16
CA GLY A 222 -20.64 -2.89 -17.52
C GLY A 222 -20.70 -3.00 -15.99
N ALA A 223 -20.71 -4.21 -15.44
CA ALA A 223 -20.76 -4.40 -13.99
C ALA A 223 -19.39 -4.09 -13.34
N ILE A 224 -18.29 -4.46 -13.99
CA ILE A 224 -16.93 -4.08 -13.56
C ILE A 224 -16.77 -2.57 -13.62
N ALA A 225 -17.13 -1.97 -14.75
CA ALA A 225 -17.00 -0.52 -14.97
C ALA A 225 -17.81 0.28 -13.94
N GLY A 226 -19.06 -0.12 -13.69
CA GLY A 226 -19.94 0.52 -12.72
C GLY A 226 -19.36 0.48 -11.29
N ARG A 227 -18.91 -0.69 -10.83
CA ARG A 227 -18.30 -0.87 -9.51
C ARG A 227 -17.03 -0.04 -9.33
N ILE A 228 -16.16 -0.03 -10.34
CA ILE A 228 -14.93 0.78 -10.32
C ILE A 228 -15.29 2.26 -10.24
N LYS A 229 -16.19 2.73 -11.10
CA LYS A 229 -16.61 4.13 -11.13
C LYS A 229 -17.22 4.58 -9.81
N GLU A 230 -18.13 3.78 -9.25
CA GLU A 230 -18.77 4.06 -7.95
C GLU A 230 -17.74 4.11 -6.81
N ARG A 231 -16.87 3.09 -6.72
CA ARG A 231 -15.87 3.02 -5.65
C ARG A 231 -14.79 4.11 -5.75
N CYS A 232 -14.44 4.55 -6.95
CA CYS A 232 -13.51 5.67 -7.12
C CYS A 232 -14.17 7.01 -6.80
N GLY A 233 -15.48 7.18 -7.06
CA GLY A 233 -16.17 8.43 -6.83
C GLY A 233 -15.46 9.61 -7.51
N GLU A 234 -15.08 10.61 -6.73
CA GLU A 234 -14.33 11.79 -7.19
C GLU A 234 -12.86 11.50 -7.58
N TYR A 235 -12.33 10.37 -7.18
CA TYR A 235 -10.96 9.92 -7.51
C TYR A 235 -10.91 9.04 -8.77
N PHE A 236 -11.92 9.15 -9.61
CA PHE A 236 -11.94 8.58 -10.95
C PHE A 236 -11.54 9.65 -11.98
N LEU A 237 -10.38 9.54 -12.58
CA LEU A 237 -9.93 10.48 -13.60
C LEU A 237 -9.68 9.78 -14.93
N GLN A 238 -10.36 10.26 -15.96
CA GLN A 238 -10.14 9.85 -17.33
C GLN A 238 -9.38 10.94 -18.08
N ILE A 239 -8.24 10.56 -18.68
CA ILE A 239 -7.43 11.44 -19.49
C ILE A 239 -7.81 11.23 -20.95
N PRO A 240 -8.39 12.24 -21.62
CA PRO A 240 -8.77 12.13 -23.01
C PRO A 240 -7.56 11.80 -23.91
N LYS A 241 -7.82 11.02 -24.97
CA LYS A 241 -6.81 10.68 -25.97
C LYS A 241 -6.36 11.94 -26.73
N ASP A 242 -5.04 12.12 -26.83
CA ASP A 242 -4.41 13.23 -27.53
C ASP A 242 -2.97 12.84 -27.84
N GLN A 243 -2.52 13.04 -29.10
CA GLN A 243 -1.16 12.68 -29.53
C GLN A 243 -0.08 13.32 -28.65
N ASN A 244 -0.32 14.54 -28.17
CA ASN A 244 0.61 15.30 -27.32
C ASN A 244 0.70 14.80 -25.89
N LYS A 245 -0.15 13.88 -25.45
CA LYS A 245 -0.17 13.35 -24.06
C LYS A 245 0.67 12.09 -23.89
N ASN A 246 1.28 11.55 -24.94
CA ASN A 246 2.23 10.46 -24.79
C ASN A 246 3.64 11.01 -24.50
N TRP A 247 3.97 11.11 -23.22
CA TRP A 247 5.26 11.64 -22.78
C TRP A 247 6.46 10.82 -23.26
N ARG A 248 6.29 9.51 -23.47
CA ARG A 248 7.37 8.63 -23.96
C ARG A 248 7.81 8.93 -25.40
N LEU A 249 7.01 9.67 -26.15
CA LEU A 249 7.31 10.05 -27.53
C LEU A 249 7.80 11.51 -27.65
N LYS A 250 7.90 12.24 -26.54
CA LYS A 250 8.36 13.64 -26.49
C LYS A 250 9.85 13.78 -26.18
N THR A 251 10.58 12.64 -26.01
CA THR A 251 12.01 12.59 -25.71
C THR A 251 12.82 12.33 -26.96
#